data_d14c4f02ce9856f9e0ead899f83dc5f1
#
_entry.id   d14c4f02ce9856f9e0ead899f83dc5f1
#
_cell.length_a   1.000
_cell.length_b   1.000
_cell.length_c   1.000
_cell.angle_alpha   90.00
_cell.angle_beta   90.00
_cell.angle_gamma   90.00
#
_symmetry.space_group_name_H-M   'P 1'
#
loop_
_entity.id
_entity.type
_entity.pdbx_description
1 polymer ?
#
loop_
_entity_poly.entity_id
_entity_poly.type
_entity_poly.pdbx_seq_one_letter_code
_entity_poly.pdbx_strand_id
1 'polypeptide(L)'
;MDKDIAHIGTKTGKLLLFGGVYSNLQALERLIAIAKEEDILAENCISTGDITGYCAQPEETVQAFRDWGALSIAGNVELQLANDSEDCGCDFKAGGRCDSFSKLWFPYTKGRLSQESLDWISHIPEYISFDFGGKKVTVVHGNYGNTSEFIFQSNADTSKQKCFDDTKSDVIIAGHCGLPFHQSIKEKLWFNPGVIGMPANDGTTRVWYMLLEIQEGEIKYTHRSFEYDYNTTQQLMYKNHLPEAYADTLSSGLWDNMEILPEVEKMGQGIPIYLDTRKQNTAPKTQKKMADTYYNPKDLRKFGKITEWSEELGTKFFDYYGKVFEEGALSAREKSLIALAVSHVVKCPYCIDAYTKDGLQKGITKEEMMEAVHVGAAIESGATLVHGVQMMNKYDKLSM
;
A
#
# COMPACT_ATOMS: atom_id res chain seq x y z
N MET A 1 9.35 -27.49 -12.96
CA MET A 1 10.78 -27.19 -13.20
C MET A 1 11.17 -26.21 -12.12
N ASP A 2 12.25 -26.49 -11.37
CA ASP A 2 12.81 -25.47 -10.48
C ASP A 2 13.30 -24.33 -11.38
N LYS A 3 12.74 -23.14 -11.19
CA LYS A 3 13.19 -21.95 -11.90
C LYS A 3 14.57 -21.55 -11.38
N ASP A 4 15.44 -21.14 -12.27
CA ASP A 4 16.84 -20.83 -11.93
C ASP A 4 16.88 -19.50 -11.15
N ILE A 5 17.36 -19.53 -9.90
CA ILE A 5 17.56 -18.36 -9.07
C ILE A 5 19.01 -17.93 -9.19
N ALA A 6 19.27 -16.78 -9.78
CA ALA A 6 20.63 -16.23 -9.90
C ALA A 6 21.17 -15.85 -8.50
N HIS A 7 22.15 -16.61 -8.00
CA HIS A 7 22.81 -16.29 -6.73
C HIS A 7 23.94 -15.28 -6.94
N ILE A 8 23.83 -14.09 -6.32
CA ILE A 8 24.76 -12.98 -6.50
C ILE A 8 25.74 -12.79 -5.32
N GLY A 9 25.93 -13.86 -4.52
CA GLY A 9 26.90 -13.86 -3.42
C GLY A 9 26.40 -13.17 -2.16
N THR A 10 27.32 -12.65 -1.35
CA THR A 10 27.01 -11.95 -0.10
C THR A 10 27.00 -10.45 -0.31
N LYS A 11 25.94 -9.79 0.13
CA LYS A 11 25.84 -8.34 0.16
C LYS A 11 26.21 -7.78 1.53
N THR A 12 26.84 -6.62 1.52
CA THR A 12 27.27 -5.91 2.72
C THR A 12 26.94 -4.43 2.61
N GLY A 13 26.95 -3.73 3.74
CA GLY A 13 26.60 -2.32 3.78
C GLY A 13 25.10 -2.08 3.72
N LYS A 14 24.72 -0.88 3.30
CA LYS A 14 23.34 -0.47 3.15
C LYS A 14 22.81 -0.90 1.78
N LEU A 15 21.64 -1.53 1.73
CA LEU A 15 20.93 -1.85 0.49
C LEU A 15 19.76 -0.89 0.28
N LEU A 16 19.54 -0.48 -0.98
CA LEU A 16 18.38 0.28 -1.42
C LEU A 16 17.51 -0.60 -2.30
N LEU A 17 16.27 -0.83 -1.90
CA LEU A 17 15.29 -1.67 -2.57
C LEU A 17 14.15 -0.81 -3.11
N PHE A 18 13.69 -1.07 -4.32
CA PHE A 18 12.58 -0.36 -4.94
C PHE A 18 11.84 -1.26 -5.94
N GLY A 19 10.58 -0.94 -6.19
CA GLY A 19 9.75 -1.62 -7.16
C GLY A 19 9.55 -0.79 -8.42
N GLY A 20 8.57 -1.19 -9.23
CA GLY A 20 8.25 -0.68 -10.55
C GLY A 20 8.62 0.76 -10.84
N VAL A 21 9.50 0.94 -11.80
CA VAL A 21 9.91 2.26 -12.30
C VAL A 21 8.91 2.79 -13.33
N TYR A 22 8.28 1.86 -14.07
CA TYR A 22 7.16 2.14 -14.98
C TYR A 22 7.46 3.20 -16.05
N SER A 23 8.66 3.20 -16.63
CA SER A 23 9.09 4.22 -17.62
C SER A 23 9.03 5.67 -17.09
N ASN A 24 9.09 5.86 -15.77
CA ASN A 24 9.10 7.15 -15.10
C ASN A 24 10.53 7.61 -14.87
N LEU A 25 11.13 8.25 -15.87
CA LEU A 25 12.52 8.69 -15.86
C LEU A 25 12.78 9.66 -14.70
N GLN A 26 11.87 10.62 -14.44
CA GLN A 26 12.06 11.64 -13.42
C GLN A 26 12.12 11.03 -12.01
N ALA A 27 11.32 9.99 -11.75
CA ALA A 27 11.37 9.27 -10.49
C ALA A 27 12.67 8.45 -10.35
N LEU A 28 13.13 7.82 -11.45
CA LEU A 28 14.40 7.08 -11.46
C LEU A 28 15.59 7.99 -11.21
N GLU A 29 15.67 9.12 -11.91
CA GLU A 29 16.75 10.12 -11.74
C GLU A 29 16.80 10.63 -10.29
N ARG A 30 15.64 10.89 -9.68
CA ARG A 30 15.58 11.30 -8.27
C ARG A 30 16.05 10.20 -7.33
N LEU A 31 15.71 8.93 -7.59
CA LEU A 31 16.18 7.80 -6.78
C LEU A 31 17.70 7.60 -6.92
N ILE A 32 18.25 7.75 -8.13
CA ILE A 32 19.70 7.72 -8.37
C ILE A 32 20.40 8.81 -7.55
N ALA A 33 19.85 10.02 -7.52
CA ALA A 33 20.36 11.10 -6.68
C ALA A 33 20.31 10.75 -5.19
N ILE A 34 19.21 10.15 -4.71
CA ILE A 34 19.07 9.68 -3.33
C ILE A 34 20.12 8.61 -2.98
N ALA A 35 20.36 7.65 -3.88
CA ALA A 35 21.39 6.62 -3.66
C ALA A 35 22.78 7.25 -3.48
N LYS A 36 23.10 8.28 -4.28
CA LYS A 36 24.35 9.06 -4.14
C LYS A 36 24.40 9.85 -2.83
N GLU A 37 23.30 10.51 -2.44
CA GLU A 37 23.17 11.27 -1.19
C GLU A 37 23.33 10.38 0.07
N GLU A 38 22.93 9.10 -0.03
CA GLU A 38 23.02 8.11 1.04
C GLU A 38 24.29 7.24 0.97
N ASP A 39 25.24 7.56 0.07
CA ASP A 39 26.48 6.81 -0.19
C ASP A 39 26.26 5.32 -0.49
N ILE A 40 25.19 4.99 -1.25
CA ILE A 40 24.86 3.61 -1.63
C ILE A 40 25.36 3.34 -3.04
N LEU A 41 26.20 2.32 -3.17
CA LEU A 41 26.72 1.89 -4.47
C LEU A 41 25.60 1.28 -5.33
N ALA A 42 25.69 1.46 -6.66
CA ALA A 42 24.69 0.94 -7.59
C ALA A 42 24.47 -0.57 -7.44
N GLU A 43 25.51 -1.35 -7.22
CA GLU A 43 25.44 -2.81 -6.97
C GLU A 43 24.67 -3.20 -5.69
N ASN A 44 24.41 -2.25 -4.80
CA ASN A 44 23.59 -2.39 -3.60
C ASN A 44 22.18 -1.81 -3.78
N CYS A 45 21.83 -1.33 -4.98
CA CYS A 45 20.50 -0.90 -5.35
C CYS A 45 19.81 -2.03 -6.13
N ILE A 46 18.65 -2.48 -5.68
CA ILE A 46 17.99 -3.67 -6.23
C ILE A 46 16.52 -3.34 -6.54
N SER A 47 16.16 -3.49 -7.82
CA SER A 47 14.77 -3.38 -8.29
C SER A 47 14.07 -4.73 -8.22
N THR A 48 12.77 -4.70 -7.89
CA THR A 48 11.89 -5.87 -7.95
C THR A 48 11.22 -6.04 -9.31
N GLY A 49 11.72 -5.42 -10.38
CA GLY A 49 11.18 -5.53 -11.75
C GLY A 49 10.23 -4.41 -12.15
N ASP A 50 9.65 -4.53 -13.34
CA ASP A 50 8.81 -3.52 -14.00
C ASP A 50 9.52 -2.16 -14.16
N ILE A 51 10.70 -2.20 -14.76
CA ILE A 51 11.46 -0.99 -15.13
C ILE A 51 10.66 -0.19 -16.15
N THR A 52 10.00 -0.88 -17.09
CA THR A 52 9.20 -0.31 -18.16
C THR A 52 7.70 -0.42 -17.87
N GLY A 53 6.91 0.32 -18.62
CA GLY A 53 5.44 0.31 -18.56
C GLY A 53 4.83 1.69 -18.27
N TYR A 54 3.54 1.77 -18.31
CA TYR A 54 2.67 2.89 -17.87
C TYR A 54 3.04 4.30 -18.37
N CYS A 55 4.28 4.80 -18.07
CA CYS A 55 4.70 6.18 -18.34
C CYS A 55 5.37 6.34 -19.71
N ALA A 56 5.80 7.57 -20.04
CA ALA A 56 6.02 7.96 -21.42
C ALA A 56 7.46 7.79 -21.95
N GLN A 57 8.42 7.42 -21.08
CA GLN A 57 9.86 7.42 -21.44
C GLN A 57 10.52 6.05 -21.27
N PRO A 58 10.04 4.99 -21.98
CA PRO A 58 10.58 3.64 -21.78
C PRO A 58 12.06 3.51 -22.16
N GLU A 59 12.47 4.00 -23.30
CA GLU A 59 13.86 3.88 -23.78
C GLU A 59 14.82 4.64 -22.87
N GLU A 60 14.51 5.90 -22.58
CA GLU A 60 15.34 6.76 -21.73
C GLU A 60 15.47 6.18 -20.31
N THR A 61 14.41 5.58 -19.80
CA THR A 61 14.42 4.94 -18.48
C THR A 61 15.29 3.69 -18.46
N VAL A 62 15.20 2.83 -19.49
CA VAL A 62 16.06 1.64 -19.61
C VAL A 62 17.52 2.05 -19.72
N GLN A 63 17.85 3.04 -20.55
CA GLN A 63 19.22 3.55 -20.69
C GLN A 63 19.74 4.09 -19.35
N ALA A 64 18.97 4.96 -18.68
CA ALA A 64 19.39 5.52 -17.39
C ALA A 64 19.59 4.43 -16.31
N PHE A 65 18.75 3.38 -16.32
CA PHE A 65 18.87 2.27 -15.41
C PHE A 65 20.14 1.46 -15.67
N ARG A 66 20.45 1.15 -16.93
CA ARG A 66 21.68 0.46 -17.35
C ARG A 66 22.92 1.25 -16.98
N ASP A 67 22.91 2.55 -17.26
CA ASP A 67 24.03 3.45 -16.95
C ASP A 67 24.27 3.58 -15.45
N TRP A 68 23.20 3.50 -14.65
CA TRP A 68 23.32 3.46 -13.19
C TRP A 68 24.00 2.19 -12.69
N GLY A 69 23.75 1.04 -13.32
CA GLY A 69 24.32 -0.24 -12.95
C GLY A 69 23.67 -0.88 -11.71
N ALA A 70 22.45 -0.49 -11.37
CA ALA A 70 21.66 -1.16 -10.34
C ALA A 70 21.24 -2.57 -10.77
N LEU A 71 20.99 -3.43 -9.80
CA LEU A 71 20.50 -4.79 -10.06
C LEU A 71 18.98 -4.81 -10.25
N SER A 72 18.50 -5.71 -11.09
CA SER A 72 17.06 -5.96 -11.27
C SER A 72 16.75 -7.42 -11.47
N ILE A 73 15.55 -7.81 -11.13
CA ILE A 73 14.89 -8.99 -11.68
C ILE A 73 13.90 -8.56 -12.77
N ALA A 74 13.49 -9.49 -13.62
CA ALA A 74 12.43 -9.24 -14.59
C ALA A 74 11.08 -9.25 -13.89
N GLY A 75 10.27 -8.20 -14.10
CA GLY A 75 8.85 -8.20 -13.82
C GLY A 75 8.07 -8.89 -14.94
N ASN A 76 6.74 -8.93 -14.81
CA ASN A 76 5.90 -9.49 -15.89
C ASN A 76 6.05 -8.70 -17.19
N VAL A 77 6.24 -7.38 -17.12
CA VAL A 77 6.41 -6.54 -18.32
C VAL A 77 7.69 -6.91 -19.07
N GLU A 78 8.83 -7.02 -18.37
CA GLU A 78 10.09 -7.44 -18.99
C GLU A 78 10.00 -8.85 -19.59
N LEU A 79 9.36 -9.79 -18.91
CA LEU A 79 9.17 -11.15 -19.43
C LEU A 79 8.35 -11.18 -20.73
N GLN A 80 7.29 -10.35 -20.81
CA GLN A 80 6.48 -10.26 -22.01
C GLN A 80 7.20 -9.56 -23.17
N LEU A 81 7.97 -8.53 -22.89
CA LEU A 81 8.83 -7.85 -23.88
C LEU A 81 9.88 -8.80 -24.42
N ALA A 82 10.55 -9.57 -23.56
CA ALA A 82 11.55 -10.57 -23.95
C ALA A 82 10.97 -11.70 -24.83
N ASN A 83 9.71 -12.05 -24.63
CA ASN A 83 9.00 -13.07 -25.40
C ASN A 83 8.25 -12.51 -26.62
N ASP A 84 8.44 -11.23 -26.96
CA ASP A 84 7.76 -10.53 -28.05
C ASP A 84 6.22 -10.60 -27.97
N SER A 85 5.67 -10.72 -26.77
CA SER A 85 4.24 -10.86 -26.51
C SER A 85 3.45 -9.60 -26.87
N GLU A 86 2.12 -9.76 -26.99
CA GLU A 86 1.18 -8.67 -27.34
C GLU A 86 0.53 -8.01 -26.11
N ASP A 87 0.69 -8.59 -24.92
CA ASP A 87 0.14 -8.07 -23.66
C ASP A 87 1.18 -7.99 -22.54
N CYS A 88 0.86 -7.27 -21.47
CA CYS A 88 1.78 -7.04 -20.36
C CYS A 88 1.98 -8.23 -19.41
N GLY A 89 1.23 -9.31 -19.57
CA GLY A 89 1.28 -10.48 -18.68
C GLY A 89 0.77 -10.21 -17.26
N CYS A 90 0.07 -9.10 -17.03
CA CYS A 90 -0.56 -8.84 -15.73
C CYS A 90 -1.82 -9.71 -15.58
N ASP A 91 -2.06 -10.21 -14.36
CA ASP A 91 -3.26 -11.01 -14.05
C ASP A 91 -4.47 -10.09 -13.82
N PHE A 92 -4.77 -9.25 -14.81
CA PHE A 92 -5.93 -8.36 -14.80
C PHE A 92 -7.20 -9.09 -15.18
N LYS A 93 -8.32 -8.67 -14.60
CA LYS A 93 -9.64 -9.14 -15.00
C LYS A 93 -9.89 -8.78 -16.48
N ALA A 94 -10.12 -9.80 -17.32
CA ALA A 94 -10.39 -9.60 -18.74
C ALA A 94 -11.57 -8.63 -18.96
N GLY A 95 -11.39 -7.63 -19.80
CA GLY A 95 -12.36 -6.54 -20.04
C GLY A 95 -12.49 -5.52 -18.91
N GLY A 96 -11.69 -5.66 -17.85
CA GLY A 96 -11.59 -4.69 -16.77
C GLY A 96 -10.88 -3.40 -17.22
N ARG A 97 -10.81 -2.42 -16.31
CA ARG A 97 -10.22 -1.11 -16.61
C ARG A 97 -8.70 -1.20 -16.76
N CYS A 98 -8.03 -1.94 -15.89
CA CYS A 98 -6.58 -2.19 -15.99
C CYS A 98 -6.22 -2.94 -17.29
N ASP A 99 -7.00 -3.95 -17.68
CA ASP A 99 -6.83 -4.68 -18.95
C ASP A 99 -7.00 -3.72 -20.16
N SER A 100 -7.99 -2.82 -20.11
CA SER A 100 -8.21 -1.83 -21.17
C SER A 100 -7.05 -0.84 -21.28
N PHE A 101 -6.49 -0.40 -20.17
CA PHE A 101 -5.34 0.52 -20.15
C PHE A 101 -4.05 -0.15 -20.61
N SER A 102 -3.83 -1.41 -20.25
CA SER A 102 -2.64 -2.14 -20.68
C SER A 102 -2.55 -2.29 -22.19
N LYS A 103 -3.67 -2.41 -22.87
CA LYS A 103 -3.77 -2.43 -24.35
C LYS A 103 -3.37 -1.11 -25.01
N LEU A 104 -3.26 -0.03 -24.27
CA LEU A 104 -2.77 1.28 -24.75
C LEU A 104 -1.29 1.48 -24.43
N TRP A 105 -0.88 1.28 -23.18
CA TRP A 105 0.49 1.58 -22.78
C TRP A 105 1.49 0.48 -23.14
N PHE A 106 1.12 -0.80 -23.19
CA PHE A 106 2.08 -1.85 -23.50
C PHE A 106 2.59 -1.80 -24.93
N PRO A 107 1.72 -1.68 -25.98
CA PRO A 107 2.20 -1.46 -27.35
C PRO A 107 3.01 -0.16 -27.50
N TYR A 108 2.63 0.89 -26.78
CA TYR A 108 3.39 2.14 -26.76
C TYR A 108 4.81 1.92 -26.23
N THR A 109 4.97 1.21 -25.11
CA THR A 109 6.25 0.86 -24.50
C THR A 109 7.07 0.01 -25.44
N LYS A 110 6.50 -1.11 -25.95
CA LYS A 110 7.17 -2.04 -26.88
C LYS A 110 7.68 -1.33 -28.14
N GLY A 111 6.87 -0.47 -28.73
CA GLY A 111 7.20 0.26 -29.97
C GLY A 111 8.25 1.36 -29.83
N ARG A 112 8.68 1.68 -28.59
CA ARG A 112 9.68 2.74 -28.33
C ARG A 112 11.02 2.21 -27.82
N LEU A 113 11.09 0.95 -27.46
CA LEU A 113 12.34 0.32 -27.04
C LEU A 113 13.20 0.00 -28.26
N SER A 114 14.47 0.31 -28.18
CA SER A 114 15.46 -0.11 -29.15
C SER A 114 15.74 -1.61 -29.05
N GLN A 115 16.27 -2.21 -30.13
CA GLN A 115 16.68 -3.62 -30.08
C GLN A 115 17.72 -3.85 -29.01
N GLU A 116 18.64 -2.93 -28.79
CA GLU A 116 19.64 -3.02 -27.73
C GLU A 116 19.00 -3.07 -26.32
N SER A 117 17.98 -2.26 -26.10
CA SER A 117 17.23 -2.27 -24.82
C SER A 117 16.43 -3.57 -24.64
N LEU A 118 15.80 -4.09 -25.71
CA LEU A 118 15.11 -5.38 -25.68
C LEU A 118 16.06 -6.55 -25.42
N ASP A 119 17.23 -6.54 -26.07
CA ASP A 119 18.26 -7.54 -25.84
C ASP A 119 18.75 -7.51 -24.39
N TRP A 120 18.98 -6.33 -23.82
CA TRP A 120 19.34 -6.20 -22.41
C TRP A 120 18.23 -6.71 -21.47
N ILE A 121 16.97 -6.34 -21.72
CA ILE A 121 15.79 -6.79 -20.97
C ILE A 121 15.73 -8.34 -20.96
N SER A 122 15.98 -8.98 -22.09
CA SER A 122 15.92 -10.44 -22.20
C SER A 122 16.95 -11.19 -21.35
N HIS A 123 17.98 -10.51 -20.85
CA HIS A 123 19.02 -11.09 -20.00
C HIS A 123 18.81 -10.79 -18.50
N ILE A 124 17.75 -10.06 -18.12
CA ILE A 124 17.40 -9.82 -16.72
C ILE A 124 16.91 -11.13 -16.09
N PRO A 125 17.48 -11.60 -14.95
CA PRO A 125 17.04 -12.84 -14.31
C PRO A 125 15.63 -12.70 -13.73
N GLU A 126 14.83 -13.78 -13.73
CA GLU A 126 13.51 -13.77 -13.08
C GLU A 126 13.61 -13.66 -11.55
N TYR A 127 14.66 -14.21 -10.96
CA TYR A 127 14.88 -14.22 -9.51
C TYR A 127 16.34 -14.00 -9.18
N ILE A 128 16.58 -13.25 -8.10
CA ILE A 128 17.92 -13.07 -7.53
C ILE A 128 17.89 -13.56 -6.08
N SER A 129 18.97 -14.24 -5.67
CA SER A 129 19.21 -14.54 -4.25
C SER A 129 20.60 -14.08 -3.81
N PHE A 130 20.72 -13.74 -2.54
CA PHE A 130 21.98 -13.34 -1.91
C PHE A 130 21.94 -13.58 -0.40
N ASP A 131 23.11 -13.60 0.21
CA ASP A 131 23.24 -13.65 1.67
C ASP A 131 23.38 -12.22 2.22
N PHE A 132 22.64 -11.91 3.29
CA PHE A 132 22.70 -10.62 3.96
C PHE A 132 22.51 -10.77 5.47
N GLY A 133 23.53 -10.43 6.26
CA GLY A 133 23.49 -10.57 7.70
C GLY A 133 23.29 -12.02 8.19
N GLY A 134 23.83 -13.00 7.44
CA GLY A 134 23.68 -14.43 7.75
C GLY A 134 22.29 -14.99 7.43
N LYS A 135 21.44 -14.23 6.72
CA LYS A 135 20.13 -14.64 6.24
C LYS A 135 20.13 -14.79 4.72
N LYS A 136 19.45 -15.82 4.22
CA LYS A 136 19.21 -15.98 2.78
C LYS A 136 18.05 -15.08 2.35
N VAL A 137 18.33 -14.18 1.42
CA VAL A 137 17.37 -13.26 0.82
C VAL A 137 17.06 -13.70 -0.60
N THR A 138 15.80 -13.71 -0.99
CA THR A 138 15.39 -13.88 -2.39
C THR A 138 14.49 -12.72 -2.83
N VAL A 139 14.76 -12.22 -4.04
CA VAL A 139 13.96 -11.17 -4.69
C VAL A 139 13.06 -11.85 -5.72
N VAL A 140 11.77 -11.55 -5.64
CA VAL A 140 10.73 -12.02 -6.56
C VAL A 140 9.92 -10.83 -7.05
N HIS A 141 9.28 -10.91 -8.22
CA HIS A 141 8.40 -9.83 -8.67
C HIS A 141 7.04 -9.90 -7.96
N GLY A 142 6.15 -10.81 -8.32
CA GLY A 142 4.92 -11.10 -7.57
C GLY A 142 5.18 -12.19 -6.53
N ASN A 143 5.39 -13.43 -7.01
CA ASN A 143 5.70 -14.59 -6.18
C ASN A 143 6.69 -15.52 -6.90
N TYR A 144 7.30 -16.44 -6.16
CA TYR A 144 8.09 -17.50 -6.76
C TYR A 144 7.19 -18.48 -7.53
N GLY A 145 7.46 -18.63 -8.82
CA GLY A 145 6.64 -19.47 -9.72
C GLY A 145 5.43 -18.78 -10.34
N ASN A 146 5.00 -17.63 -9.84
CA ASN A 146 3.96 -16.79 -10.45
C ASN A 146 4.33 -15.30 -10.37
N THR A 147 4.96 -14.78 -11.40
CA THR A 147 5.46 -13.41 -11.46
C THR A 147 4.33 -12.37 -11.43
N SER A 148 3.12 -12.71 -11.86
CA SER A 148 1.97 -11.81 -11.93
C SER A 148 1.00 -11.94 -10.74
N GLU A 149 1.37 -12.70 -9.69
CA GLU A 149 0.53 -12.82 -8.50
C GLU A 149 0.57 -11.53 -7.66
N PHE A 150 -0.59 -10.92 -7.47
CA PHE A 150 -0.72 -9.78 -6.58
C PHE A 150 -0.73 -10.23 -5.12
N ILE A 151 0.33 -9.88 -4.38
CA ILE A 151 0.45 -10.20 -2.95
C ILE A 151 0.43 -8.90 -2.14
N PHE A 152 -0.63 -8.73 -1.35
CA PHE A 152 -0.83 -7.60 -0.44
C PHE A 152 -0.59 -8.00 1.01
N GLN A 153 -0.50 -7.00 1.89
CA GLN A 153 -0.32 -7.25 3.32
C GLN A 153 -1.47 -8.05 3.91
N SER A 154 -2.72 -7.76 3.55
CA SER A 154 -3.93 -8.42 4.05
C SER A 154 -4.18 -9.82 3.50
N ASN A 155 -3.48 -10.24 2.42
CA ASN A 155 -3.64 -11.60 1.91
C ASN A 155 -3.21 -12.64 2.94
N ALA A 156 -3.91 -13.78 2.95
CA ALA A 156 -3.56 -14.90 3.80
C ALA A 156 -2.08 -15.31 3.64
N ASP A 157 -1.45 -15.75 4.72
CA ASP A 157 -0.02 -16.09 4.75
C ASP A 157 0.36 -17.33 3.92
N THR A 158 -0.62 -18.09 3.43
CA THR A 158 -0.37 -19.37 2.72
C THR A 158 0.50 -19.20 1.49
N SER A 159 0.21 -18.21 0.63
CA SER A 159 1.00 -17.94 -0.58
C SER A 159 2.42 -17.47 -0.24
N LYS A 160 2.53 -16.55 0.72
CA LYS A 160 3.81 -16.06 1.25
C LYS A 160 4.62 -17.20 1.87
N GLN A 161 3.99 -18.05 2.69
CA GLN A 161 4.66 -19.20 3.31
C GLN A 161 5.18 -20.18 2.25
N LYS A 162 4.37 -20.47 1.22
CA LYS A 162 4.80 -21.33 0.11
C LYS A 162 6.04 -20.77 -0.61
N CYS A 163 6.08 -19.45 -0.84
CA CYS A 163 7.26 -18.78 -1.44
C CYS A 163 8.52 -19.01 -0.59
N PHE A 164 8.44 -18.84 0.74
CA PHE A 164 9.55 -19.14 1.64
C PHE A 164 9.99 -20.61 1.60
N ASP A 165 9.04 -21.52 1.50
CA ASP A 165 9.31 -22.97 1.51
C ASP A 165 9.97 -23.40 0.19
N ASP A 166 9.53 -22.86 -0.95
CA ASP A 166 10.06 -23.16 -2.26
C ASP A 166 11.48 -22.57 -2.46
N THR A 167 11.70 -21.32 -2.03
CA THR A 167 12.99 -20.63 -2.19
C THR A 167 14.01 -20.97 -1.09
N LYS A 168 13.58 -21.59 0.00
CA LYS A 168 14.38 -21.82 1.21
C LYS A 168 14.99 -20.54 1.78
N SER A 169 14.25 -19.43 1.70
CA SER A 169 14.71 -18.11 2.13
C SER A 169 14.24 -17.76 3.54
N ASP A 170 15.01 -16.90 4.22
CA ASP A 170 14.65 -16.26 5.48
C ASP A 170 13.93 -14.93 5.23
N VAL A 171 14.27 -14.28 4.10
CA VAL A 171 13.72 -12.99 3.70
C VAL A 171 13.28 -13.04 2.24
N ILE A 172 12.09 -12.58 1.95
CA ILE A 172 11.58 -12.34 0.60
C ILE A 172 11.42 -10.84 0.39
N ILE A 173 11.92 -10.35 -0.75
CA ILE A 173 11.67 -9.00 -1.25
C ILE A 173 10.80 -9.15 -2.49
N ALA A 174 9.56 -8.68 -2.43
CA ALA A 174 8.57 -8.78 -3.50
C ALA A 174 8.17 -7.39 -4.03
N GLY A 175 7.64 -7.34 -5.23
CA GLY A 175 7.12 -6.15 -5.91
C GLY A 175 5.68 -6.28 -6.34
N HIS A 176 5.38 -5.93 -7.59
CA HIS A 176 4.17 -6.09 -8.38
C HIS A 176 2.90 -5.39 -7.84
N CYS A 177 2.56 -5.54 -6.56
CA CYS A 177 1.31 -5.01 -6.01
C CYS A 177 1.26 -3.48 -5.85
N GLY A 178 2.39 -2.78 -6.01
CA GLY A 178 2.48 -1.32 -5.99
C GLY A 178 2.46 -0.66 -4.60
N LEU A 179 2.06 -1.38 -3.55
CA LEU A 179 1.94 -0.83 -2.19
C LEU A 179 3.14 -1.21 -1.32
N PRO A 180 3.72 -0.25 -0.56
CA PRO A 180 4.80 -0.53 0.38
C PRO A 180 4.25 -1.20 1.64
N PHE A 181 4.85 -2.32 2.05
CA PHE A 181 4.55 -2.95 3.34
C PHE A 181 5.67 -3.89 3.78
N HIS A 182 5.61 -4.31 5.02
CA HIS A 182 6.42 -5.40 5.55
C HIS A 182 5.60 -6.28 6.49
N GLN A 183 5.97 -7.54 6.58
CA GLN A 183 5.28 -8.50 7.43
C GLN A 183 6.25 -9.53 7.98
N SER A 184 6.13 -9.86 9.27
CA SER A 184 6.80 -11.01 9.86
C SER A 184 5.86 -12.21 9.81
N ILE A 185 6.33 -13.32 9.24
CA ILE A 185 5.59 -14.58 9.15
C ILE A 185 6.42 -15.63 9.88
N LYS A 186 6.01 -15.98 11.08
CA LYS A 186 6.84 -16.74 12.04
C LYS A 186 8.17 -15.99 12.27
N GLU A 187 9.32 -16.58 11.92
CA GLU A 187 10.66 -15.99 12.06
C GLU A 187 11.22 -15.43 10.75
N LYS A 188 10.40 -15.39 9.67
CA LYS A 188 10.76 -14.94 8.33
C LYS A 188 10.20 -13.57 8.05
N LEU A 189 10.82 -12.82 7.12
CA LEU A 189 10.46 -11.46 6.77
C LEU A 189 10.02 -11.36 5.31
N TRP A 190 8.85 -10.78 5.09
CA TRP A 190 8.35 -10.41 3.78
C TRP A 190 8.38 -8.90 3.63
N PHE A 191 9.04 -8.41 2.59
CA PHE A 191 9.16 -7.00 2.27
C PHE A 191 8.55 -6.69 0.91
N ASN A 192 7.82 -5.58 0.82
CA ASN A 192 7.52 -4.91 -0.44
C ASN A 192 7.97 -3.45 -0.30
N PRO A 193 8.97 -3.01 -1.07
CA PRO A 193 9.50 -1.64 -0.97
C PRO A 193 8.51 -0.58 -1.45
N GLY A 194 7.42 -0.96 -2.09
CA GLY A 194 6.58 -0.09 -2.90
C GLY A 194 7.18 0.14 -4.29
N VAL A 195 6.61 1.05 -5.04
CA VAL A 195 7.05 1.40 -6.40
C VAL A 195 7.47 2.87 -6.46
N ILE A 196 8.34 3.20 -7.43
CA ILE A 196 8.76 4.59 -7.65
C ILE A 196 8.08 5.22 -8.86
N GLY A 197 7.47 4.42 -9.74
CA GLY A 197 6.83 4.91 -10.96
C GLY A 197 5.44 5.49 -10.77
N MET A 198 4.75 5.13 -9.68
CA MET A 198 3.39 5.56 -9.34
C MET A 198 3.23 5.80 -7.84
N PRO A 199 2.37 6.74 -7.41
CA PRO A 199 1.99 6.90 -6.00
C PRO A 199 1.28 5.66 -5.43
N ALA A 200 1.32 5.50 -4.11
CA ALA A 200 0.80 4.32 -3.39
C ALA A 200 -0.69 4.40 -3.04
N ASN A 201 -1.52 5.05 -3.83
CA ASN A 201 -2.97 5.20 -3.60
C ASN A 201 -3.35 5.87 -2.25
N ASP A 202 -2.42 6.60 -1.65
CA ASP A 202 -2.54 7.17 -0.31
C ASP A 202 -2.90 8.67 -0.28
N GLY A 203 -3.30 9.23 -1.44
CA GLY A 203 -3.65 10.65 -1.61
C GLY A 203 -2.43 11.58 -1.57
N THR A 204 -1.21 11.05 -1.71
CA THR A 204 0.03 11.83 -1.81
C THR A 204 0.77 11.53 -3.10
N THR A 205 1.52 12.49 -3.61
CA THR A 205 2.30 12.34 -4.86
C THR A 205 3.65 11.63 -4.66
N ARG A 206 4.01 11.34 -3.42
CA ARG A 206 5.27 10.67 -3.08
C ARG A 206 5.27 9.22 -3.51
N VAL A 207 6.46 8.71 -3.79
CA VAL A 207 6.72 7.33 -4.15
C VAL A 207 7.67 6.67 -3.14
N TRP A 208 7.81 5.34 -3.19
CA TRP A 208 8.38 4.58 -2.08
C TRP A 208 9.58 3.75 -2.48
N TYR A 209 10.52 3.62 -1.54
CA TYR A 209 11.65 2.69 -1.56
C TYR A 209 11.95 2.19 -0.15
N MET A 210 12.86 1.24 -0.01
CA MET A 210 13.22 0.67 1.29
C MET A 210 14.74 0.61 1.44
N LEU A 211 15.22 0.82 2.66
CA LEU A 211 16.61 0.61 3.04
C LEU A 211 16.70 -0.60 3.95
N LEU A 212 17.72 -1.45 3.71
CA LEU A 212 18.15 -2.50 4.64
C LEU A 212 19.58 -2.24 5.06
N GLU A 213 19.88 -2.51 6.34
CA GLU A 213 21.22 -2.47 6.88
C GLU A 213 21.38 -3.50 8.01
N ILE A 214 22.60 -3.90 8.30
CA ILE A 214 22.89 -4.78 9.44
C ILE A 214 23.32 -3.91 10.62
N GLN A 215 22.57 -4.00 11.71
CA GLN A 215 22.89 -3.36 12.97
C GLN A 215 22.83 -4.42 14.09
N GLU A 216 23.90 -4.53 14.86
CA GLU A 216 24.01 -5.51 15.96
C GLU A 216 23.73 -6.96 15.52
N GLY A 217 24.10 -7.31 14.27
CA GLY A 217 23.90 -8.64 13.71
C GLY A 217 22.50 -8.93 13.19
N GLU A 218 21.58 -7.97 13.26
CA GLU A 218 20.20 -8.09 12.76
C GLU A 218 19.93 -7.21 11.56
N ILE A 219 19.01 -7.67 10.70
CA ILE A 219 18.51 -6.86 9.58
C ILE A 219 17.60 -5.77 10.14
N LYS A 220 18.02 -4.51 10.02
CA LYS A 220 17.17 -3.35 10.23
C LYS A 220 16.66 -2.86 8.88
N TYR A 221 15.41 -2.48 8.84
CA TYR A 221 14.76 -2.04 7.62
C TYR A 221 13.94 -0.78 7.85
N THR A 222 13.87 0.04 6.81
CA THR A 222 13.13 1.30 6.87
C THR A 222 12.52 1.61 5.51
N HIS A 223 11.21 1.73 5.43
CA HIS A 223 10.54 2.33 4.27
C HIS A 223 10.81 3.83 4.24
N ARG A 224 11.02 4.33 3.05
CA ARG A 224 11.28 5.73 2.76
C ARG A 224 10.40 6.18 1.61
N SER A 225 10.09 7.46 1.60
CA SER A 225 9.34 8.07 0.52
C SER A 225 10.04 9.34 0.04
N PHE A 226 9.86 9.67 -1.24
CA PHE A 226 10.39 10.89 -1.83
C PHE A 226 9.40 11.50 -2.81
N GLU A 227 9.61 12.78 -3.09
CA GLU A 227 8.91 13.54 -4.12
C GLU A 227 9.86 13.72 -5.32
N TYR A 228 9.30 13.81 -6.50
CA TYR A 228 10.02 14.01 -7.76
C TYR A 228 9.20 14.93 -8.67
N ASP A 229 9.71 15.28 -9.84
CA ASP A 229 9.00 16.09 -10.81
C ASP A 229 7.94 15.26 -11.58
N TYR A 230 6.86 14.91 -10.87
CA TYR A 230 5.75 14.18 -11.47
C TYR A 230 5.01 15.01 -12.54
N ASN A 231 5.08 16.35 -12.49
CA ASN A 231 4.44 17.19 -13.48
C ASN A 231 5.00 16.95 -14.89
N THR A 232 6.33 16.87 -15.01
CA THR A 232 6.98 16.54 -16.29
C THR A 232 6.54 15.17 -16.80
N THR A 233 6.53 14.13 -15.94
CA THR A 233 6.05 12.79 -16.32
C THR A 233 4.60 12.84 -16.78
N GLN A 234 3.72 13.48 -16.03
CA GLN A 234 2.29 13.62 -16.33
C GLN A 234 2.06 14.29 -17.69
N GLN A 235 2.74 15.42 -17.95
CA GLN A 235 2.62 16.14 -19.23
C GLN A 235 3.09 15.31 -20.42
N LEU A 236 4.16 14.52 -20.24
CA LEU A 236 4.62 13.60 -21.27
C LEU A 236 3.62 12.48 -21.54
N MET A 237 2.94 11.96 -20.51
CA MET A 237 1.88 10.95 -20.66
C MET A 237 0.71 11.52 -21.48
N TYR A 238 0.21 12.70 -21.15
CA TYR A 238 -0.86 13.37 -21.93
C TYR A 238 -0.43 13.62 -23.37
N LYS A 239 0.77 14.16 -23.58
CA LYS A 239 1.32 14.43 -24.92
C LYS A 239 1.39 13.19 -25.81
N ASN A 240 1.63 12.03 -25.20
CA ASN A 240 1.75 10.75 -25.90
C ASN A 240 0.45 9.92 -25.89
N HIS A 241 -0.67 10.50 -25.48
CA HIS A 241 -1.99 9.85 -25.43
C HIS A 241 -2.02 8.54 -24.64
N LEU A 242 -1.20 8.46 -23.60
CA LEU A 242 -1.28 7.37 -22.63
C LEU A 242 -2.53 7.51 -21.76
N PRO A 243 -2.98 6.46 -21.06
CA PRO A 243 -4.19 6.53 -20.24
C PRO A 243 -4.18 7.74 -19.29
N GLU A 244 -5.08 8.71 -19.52
CA GLU A 244 -5.17 9.93 -18.71
C GLU A 244 -5.35 9.64 -17.23
N ALA A 245 -6.12 8.60 -16.89
CA ALA A 245 -6.33 8.19 -15.51
C ALA A 245 -5.03 7.78 -14.79
N TYR A 246 -4.07 7.19 -15.50
CA TYR A 246 -2.74 6.94 -14.91
C TYR A 246 -1.91 8.22 -14.79
N ALA A 247 -2.03 9.13 -15.74
CA ALA A 247 -1.40 10.44 -15.63
C ALA A 247 -1.97 11.24 -14.44
N ASP A 248 -3.30 11.22 -14.25
CA ASP A 248 -3.98 11.88 -13.13
C ASP A 248 -3.56 11.31 -11.76
N THR A 249 -3.26 10.00 -11.71
CA THR A 249 -2.75 9.36 -10.50
C THR A 249 -1.46 10.00 -9.99
N LEU A 250 -0.57 10.47 -10.88
CA LEU A 250 0.71 11.07 -10.49
C LEU A 250 0.53 12.35 -9.67
N SER A 251 -0.52 13.14 -9.95
CA SER A 251 -0.81 14.40 -9.25
C SER A 251 -1.81 14.25 -8.10
N SER A 252 -2.75 13.32 -8.20
CA SER A 252 -3.77 13.08 -7.17
C SER A 252 -3.29 12.15 -6.05
N GLY A 253 -2.34 11.27 -6.34
CA GLY A 253 -1.96 10.20 -5.43
C GLY A 253 -3.03 9.11 -5.28
N LEU A 254 -4.05 9.11 -6.13
CA LEU A 254 -5.18 8.18 -6.07
C LEU A 254 -5.25 7.34 -7.35
N TRP A 255 -5.41 6.03 -7.19
CA TRP A 255 -5.61 5.14 -8.31
C TRP A 255 -7.03 5.28 -8.86
N ASP A 256 -7.15 5.31 -10.17
CA ASP A 256 -8.43 5.44 -10.88
C ASP A 256 -9.39 4.28 -10.58
N ASN A 257 -8.86 3.08 -10.41
CA ASN A 257 -9.64 1.91 -10.04
C ASN A 257 -8.91 1.06 -9.01
N MET A 258 -9.65 0.19 -8.34
CA MET A 258 -9.14 -0.67 -7.27
C MET A 258 -9.40 -2.15 -7.56
N GLU A 259 -9.46 -2.54 -8.84
CA GLU A 259 -9.82 -3.92 -9.25
C GLU A 259 -8.88 -4.98 -8.69
N ILE A 260 -7.58 -4.66 -8.57
CA ILE A 260 -6.56 -5.57 -8.03
C ILE A 260 -6.50 -5.61 -6.51
N LEU A 261 -7.07 -4.62 -5.81
CA LEU A 261 -6.95 -4.46 -4.37
C LEU A 261 -7.93 -5.36 -3.61
N PRO A 262 -7.47 -6.09 -2.56
CA PRO A 262 -8.36 -6.64 -1.55
C PRO A 262 -9.15 -5.56 -0.81
N GLU A 263 -10.26 -5.95 -0.19
CA GLU A 263 -11.17 -4.99 0.47
C GLU A 263 -10.48 -4.17 1.58
N VAL A 264 -9.50 -4.74 2.27
CA VAL A 264 -8.74 -4.02 3.32
C VAL A 264 -7.92 -2.89 2.73
N GLU A 265 -7.22 -3.14 1.62
CA GLU A 265 -6.40 -2.14 0.93
C GLU A 265 -7.27 -1.08 0.22
N LYS A 266 -8.46 -1.43 -0.24
CA LYS A 266 -9.43 -0.46 -0.79
C LYS A 266 -9.85 0.58 0.26
N MET A 267 -10.04 0.17 1.51
CA MET A 267 -10.37 1.09 2.61
C MET A 267 -9.23 2.07 2.93
N GLY A 268 -8.02 1.77 2.49
CA GLY A 268 -6.84 2.62 2.64
C GLY A 268 -6.72 3.74 1.59
N GLN A 269 -7.56 3.77 0.55
CA GLN A 269 -7.47 4.79 -0.49
C GLN A 269 -7.54 6.21 0.08
N GLY A 270 -6.58 7.05 -0.30
CA GLY A 270 -6.51 8.44 0.14
C GLY A 270 -6.07 8.63 1.61
N ILE A 271 -5.72 7.55 2.31
CA ILE A 271 -5.19 7.63 3.68
C ILE A 271 -3.66 7.58 3.61
N PRO A 272 -2.95 8.66 3.99
CA PRO A 272 -1.49 8.71 3.91
C PRO A 272 -0.80 7.56 4.68
N ILE A 273 0.09 6.85 4.00
CA ILE A 273 0.88 5.74 4.57
C ILE A 273 2.01 6.30 5.43
N TYR A 274 2.20 5.79 6.65
CA TYR A 274 3.20 6.24 7.63
C TYR A 274 4.22 5.15 7.96
N LEU A 275 5.00 4.71 6.97
CA LEU A 275 6.10 3.74 7.13
C LEU A 275 7.48 4.41 7.17
N ASP A 276 7.61 5.68 6.80
CA ASP A 276 8.89 6.42 6.82
C ASP A 276 9.24 6.90 8.22
N THR A 277 10.08 6.14 8.91
CA THR A 277 10.49 6.42 10.30
C THR A 277 11.33 7.69 10.45
N ARG A 278 11.98 8.23 9.39
CA ARG A 278 12.69 9.52 9.45
C ARG A 278 11.72 10.65 9.77
N LYS A 279 10.52 10.60 9.20
CA LYS A 279 9.48 11.61 9.45
C LYS A 279 8.89 11.50 10.85
N GLN A 280 9.08 10.35 11.54
CA GLN A 280 8.68 10.18 12.94
C GLN A 280 9.73 10.73 13.90
N ASN A 281 11.03 10.64 13.57
CA ASN A 281 12.14 11.05 14.45
C ASN A 281 12.63 12.49 14.23
N THR A 282 12.32 13.11 13.09
CA THR A 282 12.67 14.51 12.79
C THR A 282 11.60 15.51 13.21
N ALA A 283 10.57 15.06 13.93
CA ALA A 283 9.73 16.02 14.63
C ALA A 283 10.62 16.76 15.65
N PRO A 284 10.88 18.07 15.46
CA PRO A 284 11.56 18.82 16.48
C PRO A 284 10.73 18.71 17.76
N LYS A 285 11.40 18.67 18.93
CA LYS A 285 10.76 18.79 20.24
C LYS A 285 10.01 20.13 20.44
N THR A 286 9.90 20.95 19.43
CA THR A 286 8.95 22.02 19.29
C THR A 286 7.65 21.42 18.81
N GLN A 287 6.59 21.55 19.59
CA GLN A 287 5.22 21.18 19.28
C GLN A 287 4.90 21.55 17.83
N LYS A 288 5.06 20.59 16.89
CA LYS A 288 4.54 20.76 15.55
C LYS A 288 3.03 20.77 15.73
N LYS A 289 2.38 21.90 15.41
CA LYS A 289 0.93 21.90 15.17
C LYS A 289 0.64 20.65 14.35
N MET A 290 0.01 19.65 14.96
CA MET A 290 -0.54 18.53 14.21
C MET A 290 -1.39 19.18 13.12
N ALA A 291 -1.25 18.71 11.87
CA ALA A 291 -2.19 19.12 10.85
C ALA A 291 -3.59 19.05 11.46
N ASP A 292 -4.37 20.10 11.31
CA ASP A 292 -5.73 20.18 11.84
C ASP A 292 -6.55 19.05 11.22
N THR A 293 -6.49 17.86 11.82
CA THR A 293 -7.40 16.77 11.47
C THR A 293 -8.69 17.02 12.22
N TYR A 294 -9.81 16.88 11.55
CA TYR A 294 -11.13 17.03 12.18
C TYR A 294 -11.29 16.09 13.39
N TYR A 295 -10.66 14.91 13.37
CA TYR A 295 -10.65 13.91 14.44
C TYR A 295 -9.26 13.81 15.10
N ASN A 296 -8.93 14.75 15.98
CA ASN A 296 -7.72 14.65 16.79
C ASN A 296 -8.05 13.89 18.10
N PRO A 297 -7.38 12.73 18.38
CA PRO A 297 -7.65 11.96 19.61
C PRO A 297 -7.51 12.73 20.90
N LYS A 298 -6.71 13.81 20.92
CA LYS A 298 -6.58 14.72 22.07
C LYS A 298 -7.84 15.54 22.35
N ASP A 299 -8.69 15.73 21.35
CA ASP A 299 -9.90 16.54 21.48
C ASP A 299 -11.00 15.82 22.26
N LEU A 300 -10.95 14.48 22.34
CA LEU A 300 -11.85 13.73 23.24
C LEU A 300 -11.77 14.23 24.69
N ARG A 301 -10.59 14.65 25.15
CA ARG A 301 -10.39 15.22 26.49
C ARG A 301 -11.10 16.56 26.68
N LYS A 302 -11.46 17.24 25.59
CA LYS A 302 -12.16 18.52 25.59
C LYS A 302 -13.69 18.33 25.57
N PHE A 303 -14.19 17.10 25.53
CA PHE A 303 -15.62 16.84 25.44
C PHE A 303 -16.43 17.52 26.56
N GLY A 304 -15.88 17.53 27.80
CA GLY A 304 -16.49 18.26 28.93
C GLY A 304 -16.63 19.77 28.71
N LYS A 305 -15.84 20.37 27.80
CA LYS A 305 -15.88 21.82 27.55
C LYS A 305 -17.12 22.31 26.79
N ILE A 306 -17.96 21.41 26.29
CA ILE A 306 -19.23 21.80 25.65
C ILE A 306 -20.15 22.54 26.64
N THR A 307 -19.97 22.36 27.97
CA THR A 307 -20.65 23.11 29.00
C THR A 307 -20.26 24.59 29.02
N GLU A 308 -19.08 24.98 28.54
CA GLU A 308 -18.61 26.36 28.47
C GLU A 308 -19.49 27.23 27.54
N TRP A 309 -20.19 26.62 26.56
CA TRP A 309 -21.03 27.33 25.60
C TRP A 309 -22.50 27.48 26.06
N SER A 310 -22.95 26.54 26.90
CA SER A 310 -24.26 26.58 27.57
C SER A 310 -24.20 25.67 28.79
N GLU A 311 -23.95 26.23 29.96
CA GLU A 311 -23.80 25.49 31.22
C GLU A 311 -25.06 24.65 31.52
N GLU A 312 -26.26 25.23 31.35
CA GLU A 312 -27.51 24.53 31.61
C GLU A 312 -27.68 23.28 30.71
N LEU A 313 -27.49 23.42 29.41
CA LEU A 313 -27.65 22.33 28.46
C LEU A 313 -26.54 21.28 28.60
N GLY A 314 -25.30 21.72 28.79
CA GLY A 314 -24.16 20.83 29.00
C GLY A 314 -24.31 20.01 30.26
N THR A 315 -24.70 20.62 31.39
CA THR A 315 -24.96 19.91 32.66
C THR A 315 -26.05 18.88 32.49
N LYS A 316 -27.21 19.27 31.93
CA LYS A 316 -28.31 18.34 31.68
C LYS A 316 -27.91 17.17 30.76
N PHE A 317 -27.09 17.45 29.78
CA PHE A 317 -26.59 16.40 28.90
C PHE A 317 -25.68 15.41 29.65
N PHE A 318 -24.72 15.90 30.42
CA PHE A 318 -23.81 15.00 31.16
C PHE A 318 -24.51 14.25 32.29
N ASP A 319 -25.50 14.85 32.95
CA ASP A 319 -26.33 14.17 33.94
C ASP A 319 -27.11 13.02 33.28
N TYR A 320 -27.77 13.28 32.16
CA TYR A 320 -28.47 12.25 31.38
C TYR A 320 -27.47 11.17 30.90
N TYR A 321 -26.36 11.59 30.32
CA TYR A 321 -25.36 10.68 29.79
C TYR A 321 -24.76 9.75 30.87
N GLY A 322 -24.39 10.32 32.01
CA GLY A 322 -23.91 9.55 33.16
C GLY A 322 -24.97 8.57 33.68
N LYS A 323 -26.20 9.03 33.81
CA LYS A 323 -27.32 8.19 34.27
C LYS A 323 -27.60 7.00 33.35
N VAL A 324 -27.49 7.19 32.04
CA VAL A 324 -27.66 6.11 31.07
C VAL A 324 -26.65 4.98 31.29
N PHE A 325 -25.41 5.30 31.67
CA PHE A 325 -24.31 4.32 31.84
C PHE A 325 -24.18 3.76 33.26
N GLU A 326 -24.99 4.21 34.22
CA GLU A 326 -25.09 3.55 35.53
C GLU A 326 -25.66 2.13 35.42
N GLU A 327 -25.37 1.28 36.38
CA GLU A 327 -25.95 -0.06 36.46
C GLU A 327 -27.49 0.01 36.64
N GLY A 328 -28.17 -0.90 35.96
CA GLY A 328 -29.64 -1.02 36.01
C GLY A 328 -30.04 -2.43 35.58
N ALA A 329 -31.09 -2.56 34.76
CA ALA A 329 -31.47 -3.84 34.16
C ALA A 329 -30.34 -4.44 33.28
N LEU A 330 -29.49 -3.58 32.69
CA LEU A 330 -28.26 -3.95 32.02
C LEU A 330 -27.09 -3.51 32.89
N SER A 331 -26.07 -4.34 32.96
CA SER A 331 -24.79 -4.02 33.63
C SER A 331 -24.03 -2.92 32.89
N ALA A 332 -23.15 -2.21 33.57
CA ALA A 332 -22.27 -1.23 32.97
C ALA A 332 -21.39 -1.84 31.85
N ARG A 333 -21.07 -3.13 31.95
CA ARG A 333 -20.31 -3.89 30.95
C ARG A 333 -21.13 -4.10 29.65
N GLU A 334 -22.38 -4.53 29.77
CA GLU A 334 -23.28 -4.70 28.63
C GLU A 334 -23.56 -3.37 27.94
N LYS A 335 -23.74 -2.29 28.69
CA LYS A 335 -23.92 -0.95 28.15
C LYS A 335 -22.69 -0.47 27.37
N SER A 336 -21.47 -0.85 27.78
CA SER A 336 -20.25 -0.54 27.02
C SER A 336 -20.18 -1.27 25.68
N LEU A 337 -20.61 -2.55 25.62
CA LEU A 337 -20.70 -3.30 24.37
C LEU A 337 -21.74 -2.71 23.41
N ILE A 338 -22.90 -2.33 23.93
CA ILE A 338 -23.95 -1.65 23.16
C ILE A 338 -23.44 -0.32 22.61
N ALA A 339 -22.78 0.48 23.45
CA ALA A 339 -22.23 1.75 23.06
C ALA A 339 -21.14 1.59 21.99
N LEU A 340 -20.31 0.56 22.11
CA LEU A 340 -19.28 0.24 21.11
C LEU A 340 -19.92 -0.13 19.76
N ALA A 341 -20.93 -1.00 19.74
CA ALA A 341 -21.66 -1.36 18.53
C ALA A 341 -22.30 -0.13 17.87
N VAL A 342 -23.02 0.68 18.66
CA VAL A 342 -23.66 1.91 18.18
C VAL A 342 -22.60 2.90 17.65
N SER A 343 -21.46 3.03 18.32
CA SER A 343 -20.38 3.92 17.89
C SER A 343 -19.88 3.60 16.48
N HIS A 344 -19.80 2.31 16.11
CA HIS A 344 -19.44 1.87 14.77
C HIS A 344 -20.55 2.18 13.74
N VAL A 345 -21.79 1.91 14.07
CA VAL A 345 -22.95 2.21 13.21
C VAL A 345 -23.05 3.71 12.90
N VAL A 346 -22.87 4.57 13.90
CA VAL A 346 -22.89 6.03 13.71
C VAL A 346 -21.54 6.61 13.22
N LYS A 347 -20.53 5.76 13.02
CA LYS A 347 -19.20 6.13 12.47
C LYS A 347 -18.53 7.26 13.25
N CYS A 348 -18.58 7.19 14.60
CA CYS A 348 -18.02 8.17 15.52
C CYS A 348 -16.64 7.75 16.03
N PRO A 349 -15.51 8.21 15.44
CA PRO A 349 -14.18 7.78 15.85
C PRO A 349 -13.85 8.05 17.33
N TYR A 350 -14.34 9.16 17.89
CA TYR A 350 -14.15 9.47 19.31
C TYR A 350 -14.86 8.49 20.23
N CYS A 351 -16.09 8.08 19.84
CA CYS A 351 -16.87 7.13 20.62
C CYS A 351 -16.24 5.72 20.54
N ILE A 352 -15.74 5.32 19.37
CA ILE A 352 -15.04 4.03 19.20
C ILE A 352 -13.82 3.98 20.12
N ASP A 353 -12.97 5.03 20.11
CA ASP A 353 -11.79 5.10 20.99
C ASP A 353 -12.19 5.07 22.48
N ALA A 354 -13.20 5.84 22.87
CA ALA A 354 -13.65 5.91 24.25
C ALA A 354 -14.19 4.57 24.75
N TYR A 355 -15.10 3.94 23.99
CA TYR A 355 -15.76 2.68 24.43
C TYR A 355 -14.87 1.44 24.24
N THR A 356 -13.87 1.47 23.38
CA THR A 356 -12.81 0.44 23.35
C THR A 356 -12.02 0.49 24.67
N LYS A 357 -11.61 1.67 25.12
CA LYS A 357 -10.88 1.82 26.40
C LYS A 357 -11.73 1.47 27.61
N ASP A 358 -12.97 1.95 27.62
CA ASP A 358 -13.93 1.67 28.68
C ASP A 358 -14.23 0.16 28.79
N GLY A 359 -14.41 -0.52 27.65
CA GLY A 359 -14.60 -1.96 27.59
C GLY A 359 -13.41 -2.74 28.14
N LEU A 360 -12.17 -2.36 27.75
CA LEU A 360 -10.96 -2.97 28.31
C LEU A 360 -10.88 -2.84 29.84
N GLN A 361 -11.25 -1.67 30.40
CA GLN A 361 -11.27 -1.46 31.85
C GLN A 361 -12.31 -2.33 32.56
N LYS A 362 -13.39 -2.70 31.89
CA LYS A 362 -14.45 -3.59 32.39
C LYS A 362 -14.21 -5.07 32.06
N GLY A 363 -13.02 -5.43 31.57
CA GLY A 363 -12.66 -6.81 31.26
C GLY A 363 -13.38 -7.41 30.07
N ILE A 364 -13.82 -6.59 29.10
CA ILE A 364 -14.38 -7.05 27.84
C ILE A 364 -13.26 -7.54 26.95
N THR A 365 -13.39 -8.75 26.39
CA THR A 365 -12.41 -9.33 25.51
C THR A 365 -12.50 -8.75 24.10
N LYS A 366 -11.45 -8.94 23.30
CA LYS A 366 -11.43 -8.52 21.90
C LYS A 366 -12.51 -9.23 21.07
N GLU A 367 -12.74 -10.49 21.35
CA GLU A 367 -13.75 -11.33 20.70
C GLU A 367 -15.15 -10.79 20.96
N GLU A 368 -15.49 -10.48 22.22
CA GLU A 368 -16.78 -9.90 22.60
C GLU A 368 -17.01 -8.51 21.97
N MET A 369 -15.95 -7.69 21.91
CA MET A 369 -16.01 -6.40 21.19
C MET A 369 -16.33 -6.59 19.71
N MET A 370 -15.67 -7.55 19.05
CA MET A 370 -15.91 -7.84 17.64
C MET A 370 -17.31 -8.40 17.39
N GLU A 371 -17.83 -9.25 18.28
CA GLU A 371 -19.22 -9.73 18.17
C GLU A 371 -20.22 -8.57 18.26
N ALA A 372 -20.03 -7.63 19.18
CA ALA A 372 -20.87 -6.44 19.29
C ALA A 372 -20.84 -5.58 18.00
N VAL A 373 -19.66 -5.42 17.38
CA VAL A 373 -19.50 -4.72 16.10
C VAL A 373 -20.24 -5.46 14.99
N HIS A 374 -20.15 -6.79 14.93
CA HIS A 374 -20.86 -7.61 13.95
C HIS A 374 -22.39 -7.50 14.08
N VAL A 375 -22.91 -7.43 15.29
CA VAL A 375 -24.34 -7.17 15.52
C VAL A 375 -24.73 -5.80 14.94
N GLY A 376 -23.94 -4.76 15.20
CA GLY A 376 -24.15 -3.42 14.63
C GLY A 376 -24.18 -3.43 13.10
N ALA A 377 -23.18 -4.09 12.49
CA ALA A 377 -23.07 -4.21 11.05
C ALA A 377 -24.24 -4.98 10.42
N ALA A 378 -24.71 -6.05 11.06
CA ALA A 378 -25.86 -6.82 10.60
C ALA A 378 -27.15 -5.98 10.59
N ILE A 379 -27.37 -5.16 11.63
CA ILE A 379 -28.53 -4.27 11.70
C ILE A 379 -28.44 -3.16 10.64
N GLU A 380 -27.27 -2.54 10.45
CA GLU A 380 -27.07 -1.49 9.43
C GLU A 380 -27.31 -2.06 8.01
N SER A 381 -26.78 -3.26 7.72
CA SER A 381 -27.02 -3.96 6.45
C SER A 381 -28.48 -4.31 6.25
N GLY A 382 -29.15 -4.84 7.28
CA GLY A 382 -30.57 -5.16 7.25
C GLY A 382 -31.43 -3.94 6.98
N ALA A 383 -31.16 -2.82 7.64
CA ALA A 383 -31.85 -1.56 7.42
C ALA A 383 -31.69 -1.07 5.96
N THR A 384 -30.47 -1.16 5.41
CA THR A 384 -30.20 -0.80 4.01
C THR A 384 -31.03 -1.65 3.04
N LEU A 385 -31.07 -2.97 3.24
CA LEU A 385 -31.81 -3.90 2.38
C LEU A 385 -33.32 -3.68 2.46
N VAL A 386 -33.86 -3.42 3.66
CA VAL A 386 -35.29 -3.11 3.83
C VAL A 386 -35.67 -1.83 3.09
N HIS A 387 -34.82 -0.81 3.10
CA HIS A 387 -35.05 0.39 2.29
C HIS A 387 -35.05 0.12 0.78
N GLY A 388 -34.39 -0.95 0.32
CA GLY A 388 -34.46 -1.41 -1.07
C GLY A 388 -35.89 -1.78 -1.51
N VAL A 389 -36.71 -2.28 -0.60
CA VAL A 389 -38.16 -2.56 -0.87
C VAL A 389 -38.89 -1.28 -1.25
N GLN A 390 -38.57 -0.15 -0.62
CA GLN A 390 -39.17 1.14 -0.94
C GLN A 390 -38.81 1.60 -2.35
N MET A 391 -37.56 1.37 -2.76
CA MET A 391 -37.09 1.66 -4.13
C MET A 391 -37.89 0.81 -5.14
N MET A 392 -38.06 -0.50 -4.90
CA MET A 392 -38.83 -1.38 -5.77
C MET A 392 -40.28 -0.95 -5.87
N ASN A 393 -40.95 -0.64 -4.73
CA ASN A 393 -42.31 -0.12 -4.71
C ASN A 393 -42.44 1.20 -5.52
N LYS A 394 -41.38 2.04 -5.52
CA LYS A 394 -41.38 3.27 -6.30
C LYS A 394 -41.21 2.98 -7.78
N TYR A 395 -40.34 2.04 -8.14
CA TYR A 395 -40.12 1.59 -9.51
C TYR A 395 -41.45 1.07 -10.11
N ASP A 396 -42.14 0.17 -9.41
CA ASP A 396 -43.38 -0.41 -9.88
C ASP A 396 -44.48 0.67 -10.15
N LYS A 397 -44.55 1.69 -9.26
CA LYS A 397 -45.47 2.82 -9.44
C LYS A 397 -45.17 3.73 -10.60
N LEU A 398 -43.89 3.79 -11.05
CA LEU A 398 -43.46 4.64 -12.15
C LEU A 398 -43.44 3.92 -13.50
N SER A 399 -43.46 2.58 -13.48
CA SER A 399 -43.46 1.74 -14.68
C SER A 399 -44.84 1.29 -15.12
N MET A 400 -45.90 1.63 -14.34
CA MET A 400 -47.32 1.53 -14.73
C MET A 400 -47.80 2.80 -15.46
#